data_bd8d442631c0d5d5ca692d6730d9fc1a
#
_entry.id   bd8d442631c0d5d5ca692d6730d9fc1a
#
_cell.length_a   1.000
_cell.length_b   1.000
_cell.length_c   1.000
_cell.angle_alpha   90.00
_cell.angle_beta   90.00
_cell.angle_gamma   90.00
#
_symmetry.space_group_name_H-M   'P 1'
#
loop_
_entity.id
_entity.type
_entity.pdbx_description
1 polymer ?
#
loop_
_entity_poly.entity_id
_entity_poly.type
_entity_poly.pdbx_seq_one_letter_code
_entity_poly.pdbx_strand_id
1 'polypeptide(L)'
;MAGLRLEHTSLRYTGRNYDDETDQTTKTDRMTNSYVNFLPSLLVKWDVNDDFKIRGSYTQTLSRPKYSALVPSVNINRGDNEIKIGNSDLKPTLSYNFDLSADYYFKSIGLVSAGFFYKKIDDFIVDQVLTNYEYQGTEVYSFHSA
;
A
#
# COMPACT_ATOMS: atom_id res chain seq x y z
N MET A 1 -4.36 -19.28 -18.52
CA MET A 1 -4.70 -17.87 -18.78
C MET A 1 -3.55 -17.03 -18.26
N ALA A 2 -3.04 -16.11 -19.06
CA ALA A 2 -2.00 -15.18 -18.63
C ALA A 2 -2.44 -13.75 -18.94
N GLY A 3 -2.10 -12.82 -18.10
CA GLY A 3 -2.41 -11.40 -18.24
C GLY A 3 -1.21 -10.54 -17.84
N LEU A 4 -1.14 -9.37 -18.45
CA LEU A 4 -0.12 -8.37 -18.16
C LEU A 4 -0.78 -7.00 -18.12
N ARG A 5 -0.57 -6.29 -17.02
CA ARG A 5 -1.03 -4.92 -16.85
C ARG A 5 0.17 -4.01 -16.60
N LEU A 6 0.23 -2.93 -17.33
CA LEU A 6 1.20 -1.85 -17.13
C LEU A 6 0.45 -0.64 -16.60
N GLU A 7 0.89 -0.10 -15.47
CA GLU A 7 0.34 1.12 -14.91
C GLU A 7 1.41 2.21 -14.80
N HIS A 8 1.17 3.33 -15.46
CA HIS A 8 1.93 4.56 -15.27
C HIS A 8 1.15 5.50 -14.36
N THR A 9 1.76 5.93 -13.27
CA THR A 9 1.19 6.89 -12.34
C THR A 9 2.03 8.16 -12.36
N SER A 10 1.40 9.31 -12.55
CA SER A 10 2.01 10.62 -12.42
C SER A 10 1.21 11.44 -11.41
N LEU A 11 1.89 11.89 -10.38
CA LEU A 11 1.31 12.60 -9.26
C LEU A 11 1.91 13.99 -9.17
N ARG A 12 1.06 14.97 -8.85
CA ARG A 12 1.47 16.35 -8.62
C ARG A 12 0.73 16.86 -7.40
N TYR A 13 1.47 17.27 -6.39
CA TYR A 13 0.87 17.77 -5.15
C TYR A 13 1.40 19.14 -4.79
N THR A 14 0.57 19.89 -4.08
CA THR A 14 0.92 21.10 -3.36
C THR A 14 0.24 21.02 -2.02
N GLY A 15 1.00 20.98 -0.95
CA GLY A 15 0.48 20.94 0.40
C GLY A 15 0.22 22.33 0.97
N ARG A 16 -0.28 22.34 2.19
CA ARG A 16 -0.40 23.54 3.01
C ARG A 16 0.12 23.19 4.39
N ASN A 17 1.02 24.01 4.90
CA ASN A 17 1.43 23.95 6.29
C ASN A 17 0.44 24.81 7.09
N TYR A 18 -0.01 24.28 8.19
CA TYR A 18 -0.88 24.98 9.13
C TYR A 18 -0.22 25.00 10.51
N ASP A 19 -0.22 26.17 11.12
CA ASP A 19 0.29 26.39 12.47
C ASP A 19 -0.82 27.03 13.29
N ASP A 20 -1.25 26.37 14.34
CA ASP A 20 -2.37 26.77 15.20
C ASP A 20 -2.06 27.99 16.08
N GLU A 21 -0.78 28.29 16.38
CA GLU A 21 -0.41 29.46 17.18
C GLU A 21 -0.53 30.75 16.39
N THR A 22 -0.15 30.73 15.11
CA THR A 22 -0.15 31.91 14.25
C THR A 22 -1.41 32.03 13.39
N ASP A 23 -2.25 31.00 13.39
CA ASP A 23 -3.40 30.83 12.48
C ASP A 23 -3.03 31.08 11.01
N GLN A 24 -1.79 30.77 10.66
CA GLN A 24 -1.24 30.99 9.33
C GLN A 24 -1.22 29.70 8.52
N THR A 25 -1.59 29.82 7.28
CA THR A 25 -1.48 28.75 6.29
C THR A 25 -0.50 29.16 5.21
N THR A 26 0.58 28.41 5.06
CA THR A 26 1.56 28.60 3.98
C THR A 26 1.46 27.45 2.98
N LYS A 27 1.66 27.74 1.69
CA LYS A 27 1.73 26.70 0.66
C LYS A 27 3.13 26.07 0.66
N THR A 28 3.17 24.75 0.52
CA THR A 28 4.42 24.05 0.24
C THR A 28 4.79 24.16 -1.23
N ASP A 29 6.03 23.88 -1.56
CA ASP A 29 6.48 23.74 -2.93
C ASP A 29 5.70 22.64 -3.67
N ARG A 30 5.62 22.82 -4.99
CA ARG A 30 5.00 21.80 -5.83
C ARG A 30 5.94 20.61 -5.97
N MET A 31 5.47 19.43 -5.60
CA MET A 31 6.16 18.18 -5.83
C MET A 31 5.52 17.37 -6.94
N THR A 32 6.35 16.64 -7.68
CA THR A 32 5.90 15.74 -8.74
C THR A 32 6.60 14.41 -8.56
N ASN A 33 5.84 13.33 -8.57
CA ASN A 33 6.33 11.97 -8.53
C ASN A 33 5.72 11.18 -9.68
N SER A 34 6.51 10.32 -10.33
CA SER A 34 6.00 9.43 -11.38
C SER A 34 6.68 8.07 -11.31
N TYR A 35 5.90 7.03 -11.52
CA TYR A 35 6.40 5.65 -11.51
C TYR A 35 5.59 4.76 -12.44
N VAL A 36 6.21 3.65 -12.84
CA VAL A 36 5.59 2.61 -13.67
C VAL A 36 5.59 1.30 -12.90
N ASN A 37 4.45 0.64 -12.86
CA ASN A 37 4.28 -0.67 -12.24
C ASN A 37 3.89 -1.71 -13.29
N PHE A 38 4.49 -2.86 -13.14
CA PHE A 38 4.31 -4.03 -13.97
C PHE A 38 3.57 -5.09 -13.17
N LEU A 39 2.38 -5.48 -13.59
CA LEU A 39 1.47 -6.33 -12.82
C LEU A 39 1.11 -7.57 -13.64
N PRO A 40 1.98 -8.59 -13.66
CA PRO A 40 1.70 -9.85 -14.31
C PRO A 40 0.68 -10.68 -13.52
N SER A 41 -0.07 -11.49 -14.25
CA SER A 41 -0.95 -12.50 -13.69
C SER A 41 -0.90 -13.79 -14.51
N LEU A 42 -0.86 -14.91 -13.82
CA LEU A 42 -0.89 -16.24 -14.42
C LEU A 42 -1.88 -17.10 -13.65
N LEU A 43 -2.78 -17.74 -14.37
CA LEU A 43 -3.69 -18.74 -13.85
C LEU A 43 -3.56 -20.02 -14.67
N VAL A 44 -3.25 -21.11 -13.98
CA VAL A 44 -3.16 -22.45 -14.53
C VAL A 44 -4.25 -23.30 -13.90
N LYS A 45 -5.02 -23.97 -14.72
CA LYS A 45 -5.97 -25.00 -14.32
C LYS A 45 -5.57 -26.29 -15.01
N TRP A 46 -5.44 -27.35 -14.25
CA TRP A 46 -5.12 -28.66 -14.74
C TRP A 46 -6.16 -29.67 -14.24
N ASP A 47 -6.96 -30.19 -15.15
CA ASP A 47 -7.89 -31.29 -14.90
C ASP A 47 -7.09 -32.59 -15.06
N VAL A 48 -6.61 -33.16 -13.93
CA VAL A 48 -5.80 -34.37 -13.93
C VAL A 48 -6.66 -35.55 -14.39
N ASN A 49 -7.90 -35.60 -13.92
CA ASN A 49 -8.99 -36.49 -14.39
C ASN A 49 -10.35 -35.82 -14.08
N ASP A 50 -11.45 -36.55 -14.30
CA ASP A 50 -12.81 -36.02 -14.10
C ASP A 50 -13.07 -35.60 -12.65
N ASP A 51 -12.44 -36.27 -11.69
CA ASP A 51 -12.68 -36.11 -10.27
C ASP A 51 -11.60 -35.25 -9.58
N PHE A 52 -10.41 -35.06 -10.19
CA PHE A 52 -9.29 -34.37 -9.55
C PHE A 52 -8.78 -33.20 -10.36
N LYS A 53 -8.78 -32.02 -9.75
CA LYS A 53 -8.39 -30.76 -10.41
C LYS A 53 -7.38 -30.01 -9.57
N ILE A 54 -6.38 -29.45 -10.23
CA ILE A 54 -5.35 -28.61 -9.64
C ILE A 54 -5.44 -27.22 -10.24
N ARG A 55 -5.34 -26.19 -9.41
CA ARG A 55 -5.25 -24.80 -9.84
C ARG A 55 -4.06 -24.13 -9.21
N GLY A 56 -3.31 -23.41 -10.02
CA GLY A 56 -2.22 -22.57 -9.57
C GLY A 56 -2.43 -21.14 -10.05
N SER A 57 -2.13 -20.16 -9.22
CA SER A 57 -2.13 -18.79 -9.64
C SER A 57 -0.91 -18.03 -9.13
N TYR A 58 -0.47 -17.08 -9.95
CA TYR A 58 0.47 -16.04 -9.58
C TYR A 58 -0.10 -14.69 -9.97
N THR A 59 -0.16 -13.76 -9.03
CA THR A 59 -0.61 -12.41 -9.31
C THR A 59 0.26 -11.40 -8.58
N GLN A 60 0.58 -10.32 -9.27
CA GLN A 60 1.18 -9.14 -8.66
C GLN A 60 0.16 -8.03 -8.61
N THR A 61 -0.02 -7.46 -7.42
CA THR A 61 -0.97 -6.37 -7.17
C THR A 61 -0.27 -5.20 -6.51
N LEU A 62 -0.85 -4.02 -6.60
CA LEU A 62 -0.35 -2.82 -5.93
C LEU A 62 -1.43 -2.16 -5.10
N SER A 63 -1.00 -1.52 -4.01
CA SER A 63 -1.83 -0.62 -3.20
C SER A 63 -1.14 0.74 -3.11
N ARG A 64 -1.85 1.80 -3.48
CA ARG A 64 -1.29 3.14 -3.45
C ARG A 64 -1.39 3.76 -2.06
N PRO A 65 -0.41 4.59 -1.66
CA PRO A 65 -0.52 5.40 -0.47
C PRO A 65 -1.78 6.28 -0.50
N LYS A 66 -2.30 6.61 0.66
CA LYS A 66 -3.37 7.60 0.75
C LYS A 66 -2.85 8.97 0.30
N TYR A 67 -3.69 9.75 -0.37
CA TYR A 67 -3.31 11.09 -0.82
C TYR A 67 -2.83 11.99 0.31
N SER A 68 -3.49 11.91 1.47
CA SER A 68 -3.12 12.67 2.67
C SER A 68 -1.72 12.35 3.19
N ALA A 69 -1.26 11.11 3.00
CA ALA A 69 0.08 10.69 3.40
C ALA A 69 1.18 11.17 2.43
N LEU A 70 0.83 11.41 1.16
CA LEU A 70 1.76 11.86 0.13
C LEU A 70 1.94 13.39 0.08
N VAL A 71 0.94 14.15 0.55
CA VAL A 71 1.01 15.61 0.49
C VAL A 71 2.05 16.11 1.49
N PRO A 72 3.09 16.83 1.05
CA PRO A 72 4.13 17.37 1.93
C PRO A 72 3.58 18.56 2.73
N SER A 73 2.69 18.30 3.65
CA SER A 73 2.10 19.29 4.54
C SER A 73 2.53 19.03 5.97
N VAL A 74 2.81 20.07 6.70
CA VAL A 74 3.06 20.04 8.13
C VAL A 74 1.84 20.62 8.82
N ASN A 75 1.26 19.84 9.72
CA ASN A 75 0.15 20.28 10.58
C ASN A 75 0.62 20.19 12.03
N ILE A 76 0.71 21.33 12.67
CA ILE A 76 1.13 21.46 14.06
C ILE A 76 -0.11 21.72 14.90
N ASN A 77 -0.39 20.86 15.85
CA ASN A 77 -1.42 21.01 16.87
C ASN A 77 -0.73 21.05 18.26
N ARG A 78 -0.54 22.25 18.78
CA ARG A 78 0.09 22.45 20.08
C ARG A 78 -0.81 22.08 21.24
N GLY A 79 -2.13 22.13 21.04
CA GLY A 79 -3.09 21.73 22.06
C GLY A 79 -2.99 20.25 22.43
N ASP A 80 -2.71 19.42 21.43
CA ASP A 80 -2.54 17.98 21.58
C ASP A 80 -1.05 17.56 21.58
N ASN A 81 -0.12 18.51 21.44
CA ASN A 81 1.32 18.28 21.27
C ASN A 81 1.61 17.30 20.11
N GLU A 82 0.97 17.50 18.98
CA GLU A 82 1.04 16.63 17.83
C GLU A 82 1.53 17.38 16.57
N ILE A 83 2.45 16.75 15.83
CA ILE A 83 2.81 17.17 14.47
C ILE A 83 2.51 16.03 13.50
N LYS A 84 1.81 16.36 12.41
CA LYS A 84 1.58 15.46 11.28
C LYS A 84 2.32 15.96 10.07
N ILE A 85 3.17 15.11 9.50
CA ILE A 85 3.92 15.40 8.27
C ILE A 85 3.65 14.31 7.24
N GLY A 86 3.27 14.73 6.04
CA GLY A 86 3.15 13.81 4.92
C GLY A 86 4.51 13.52 4.27
N ASN A 87 4.65 12.32 3.72
CA ASN A 87 5.86 11.86 3.04
C ASN A 87 5.60 11.67 1.55
N SER A 88 6.14 12.58 0.73
CA SER A 88 5.99 12.55 -0.73
C SER A 88 6.78 11.44 -1.43
N ASP A 89 7.73 10.81 -0.72
CA ASP A 89 8.61 9.77 -1.26
C ASP A 89 8.05 8.36 -1.10
N LEU A 90 6.85 8.24 -0.51
CA LEU A 90 6.18 6.96 -0.37
C LEU A 90 5.96 6.29 -1.72
N LYS A 91 6.36 5.03 -1.79
CA LYS A 91 6.13 4.16 -2.94
C LYS A 91 4.84 3.35 -2.75
N PRO A 92 4.22 2.89 -3.84
CA PRO A 92 3.12 1.96 -3.71
C PRO A 92 3.60 0.64 -3.12
N THR A 93 2.82 0.10 -2.19
CA THR A 93 3.03 -1.26 -1.68
C THR A 93 2.78 -2.27 -2.80
N LEU A 94 3.72 -3.18 -3.03
CA LEU A 94 3.61 -4.28 -3.99
C LEU A 94 3.34 -5.58 -3.26
N SER A 95 2.40 -6.37 -3.78
CA SER A 95 2.07 -7.69 -3.24
C SER A 95 2.20 -8.77 -4.32
N TYR A 96 3.00 -9.78 -4.02
CA TYR A 96 3.20 -10.97 -4.85
C TYR A 96 2.43 -12.12 -4.22
N ASN A 97 1.46 -12.65 -4.94
CA ASN A 97 0.56 -13.68 -4.43
C ASN A 97 0.76 -14.96 -5.24
N PHE A 98 0.97 -16.06 -4.54
CA PHE A 98 1.05 -17.41 -5.09
C PHE A 98 -0.02 -18.26 -4.42
N ASP A 99 -0.88 -18.86 -5.21
CA ASP A 99 -1.93 -19.74 -4.72
C ASP A 99 -1.83 -21.08 -5.45
N LEU A 100 -2.01 -22.17 -4.70
CA LEU A 100 -2.11 -23.52 -5.22
C LEU A 100 -3.28 -24.20 -4.53
N SER A 101 -4.18 -24.77 -5.28
CA SER A 101 -5.30 -25.54 -4.75
C SER A 101 -5.48 -26.86 -5.50
N ALA A 102 -5.94 -27.85 -4.77
CA ALA A 102 -6.31 -29.17 -5.29
C ALA A 102 -7.71 -29.52 -4.81
N ASP A 103 -8.55 -29.91 -5.74
CA ASP A 103 -9.94 -30.27 -5.49
C ASP A 103 -10.19 -31.71 -5.95
N TYR A 104 -10.77 -32.52 -5.06
CA TYR A 104 -11.20 -33.88 -5.36
C TYR A 104 -12.72 -34.01 -5.21
N TYR A 105 -13.39 -34.39 -6.29
CA TYR A 105 -14.84 -34.55 -6.36
C TYR A 105 -15.22 -36.01 -6.20
N PHE A 106 -16.01 -36.34 -5.18
CA PHE A 106 -16.58 -37.65 -5.00
C PHE A 106 -17.88 -37.75 -5.79
N LYS A 107 -18.02 -38.78 -6.61
CA LYS A 107 -19.14 -38.94 -7.58
C LYS A 107 -20.56 -38.82 -7.00
N SER A 108 -20.74 -38.93 -5.69
CA SER A 108 -22.07 -38.86 -5.07
C SER A 108 -22.14 -38.16 -3.72
N ILE A 109 -21.06 -37.75 -3.12
CA ILE A 109 -21.05 -37.38 -1.69
C ILE A 109 -20.44 -36.02 -1.39
N GLY A 110 -19.66 -35.43 -2.28
CA GLY A 110 -19.09 -34.13 -1.96
C GLY A 110 -17.75 -33.79 -2.60
N LEU A 111 -17.13 -32.79 -2.05
CA LEU A 111 -15.87 -32.20 -2.47
C LEU A 111 -14.92 -32.11 -1.28
N VAL A 112 -13.66 -32.49 -1.49
CA VAL A 112 -12.55 -32.18 -0.58
C VAL A 112 -11.60 -31.25 -1.31
N SER A 113 -11.28 -30.14 -0.68
CA SER A 113 -10.35 -29.13 -1.21
C SER A 113 -9.21 -28.90 -0.23
N ALA A 114 -8.00 -28.77 -0.77
CA ALA A 114 -6.83 -28.31 -0.02
C ALA A 114 -6.19 -27.17 -0.78
N GLY A 115 -5.71 -26.16 -0.04
CA GLY A 115 -5.08 -24.99 -0.64
C GLY A 115 -3.87 -24.54 0.15
N PHE A 116 -2.88 -24.04 -0.58
CA PHE A 116 -1.70 -23.36 -0.06
C PHE A 116 -1.61 -21.99 -0.69
N PHE A 117 -1.30 -20.98 0.10
CA PHE A 117 -1.02 -19.62 -0.38
C PHE A 117 0.28 -19.09 0.21
N TYR A 118 0.96 -18.29 -0.57
CA TYR A 118 2.12 -17.52 -0.13
C TYR A 118 1.99 -16.08 -0.64
N LYS A 119 2.16 -15.13 0.26
CA LYS A 119 2.12 -13.69 -0.05
C LYS A 119 3.39 -13.02 0.44
N LYS A 120 4.08 -12.33 -0.49
CA LYS A 120 5.18 -11.41 -0.18
C LYS A 120 4.69 -9.98 -0.40
N ILE A 121 4.98 -9.10 0.55
CA ILE A 121 4.60 -7.69 0.48
C ILE A 121 5.88 -6.87 0.59
N ASP A 122 6.11 -6.00 -0.39
CA ASP A 122 7.22 -5.05 -0.42
C ASP A 122 6.69 -3.62 -0.27
N ASP A 123 7.50 -2.72 0.30
CA ASP A 123 7.17 -1.31 0.56
C ASP A 123 5.86 -1.14 1.36
N PHE A 124 5.72 -1.91 2.43
CA PHE A 124 4.54 -1.81 3.30
C PHE A 124 4.53 -0.48 4.05
N ILE A 125 3.46 0.29 3.87
CA ILE A 125 3.31 1.62 4.47
C ILE A 125 2.76 1.47 5.88
N VAL A 126 3.47 2.04 6.86
CA VAL A 126 3.07 2.10 8.26
C VAL A 126 3.10 3.55 8.75
N ASP A 127 2.11 3.92 9.55
CA ASP A 127 2.15 5.19 10.27
C ASP A 127 3.15 5.05 11.41
N GLN A 128 4.13 5.95 11.45
CA GLN A 128 5.14 5.98 12.51
C GLN A 128 4.83 7.13 13.47
N VAL A 129 4.86 6.84 14.75
CA VAL A 129 4.74 7.83 15.83
C VAL A 129 6.08 7.91 16.55
N LEU A 130 6.71 9.08 16.53
CA LEU A 130 7.92 9.37 17.29
C LEU A 130 7.54 10.24 18.49
N THR A 131 7.96 9.86 19.67
CA THR A 131 7.80 10.65 20.89
C THR A 131 9.04 11.52 21.11
N ASN A 132 8.85 12.67 21.72
CA ASN A 132 9.94 13.64 22.04
C ASN A 132 10.67 14.15 20.78
N TYR A 133 9.93 14.39 19.70
CA TYR A 133 10.47 14.97 18.48
C TYR A 133 10.57 16.50 18.61
N GLU A 134 11.73 17.09 18.27
CA GLU A 134 11.91 18.52 18.24
C GLU A 134 11.75 19.05 16.81
N TYR A 135 10.83 19.98 16.61
CA TYR A 135 10.59 20.61 15.33
C TYR A 135 10.75 22.12 15.46
N GLN A 136 11.71 22.72 14.71
CA GLN A 136 12.02 24.15 14.69
C GLN A 136 12.22 24.77 16.10
N GLY A 137 12.84 24.02 17.01
CA GLY A 137 13.09 24.48 18.37
C GLY A 137 11.88 24.38 19.32
N THR A 138 10.81 23.75 18.87
CA THR A 138 9.64 23.47 19.69
C THR A 138 9.63 21.99 20.05
N GLU A 139 9.54 21.66 21.34
CA GLU A 139 9.35 20.28 21.78
C GLU A 139 7.97 19.79 21.37
N VAL A 140 7.94 18.70 20.62
CA VAL A 140 6.70 18.04 20.20
C VAL A 140 6.71 16.63 20.75
N TYR A 141 5.66 16.28 21.45
CA TYR A 141 5.61 15.01 22.15
C TYR A 141 5.24 13.83 21.24
N SER A 142 4.60 14.08 20.12
CA SER A 142 4.29 13.04 19.15
C SER A 142 4.42 13.55 17.70
N PHE A 143 5.15 12.80 16.90
CA PHE A 143 5.34 13.04 15.48
C PHE A 143 4.71 11.89 14.71
N HIS A 144 3.78 12.20 13.80
CA HIS A 144 3.15 11.22 12.93
C HIS A 144 3.64 11.39 11.49
N SER A 145 4.22 10.35 10.95
CA SER A 145 4.66 10.25 9.55
C SER A 145 4.20 8.91 8.98
N ALA A 146 3.81 8.92 7.72
CA ALA A 146 3.51 7.70 6.97
C ALA A 146 4.68 7.29 6.10
#